data_d6148a6ba183afe9447643aecd0f2059
#
_entry.id   d6148a6ba183afe9447643aecd0f2059
#
_cell.length_a   1.000
_cell.length_b   1.000
_cell.length_c   1.000
_cell.angle_alpha   90.00
_cell.angle_beta   90.00
_cell.angle_gamma   90.00
#
_symmetry.space_group_name_H-M   'P 1'
#
loop_
_entity.id
_entity.type
_entity.pdbx_description
1 polymer ?
#
loop_
_entity_poly.entity_id
_entity_poly.type
_entity_poly.pdbx_seq_one_letter_code
_entity_poly.pdbx_strand_id
1 'polypeptide(L)'
;VVNAQYTDEKREFSSEVVDFTAPGKSTVVYLPAGTSWYDYYSGKTYKGGQEIEYETRFDRIPLFVRSGSIVPIGPDVQYSSEKPWDNLEIRVYAGQKGEFTLYEDEGDNYNYEKGMYSTIKFSLNGSKLTIGERQGEYEGMIANRTFCLVYYTGAGIIRKTVNYDGEKLIIDLKK
;
A
#
# COMPACT_ATOMS: atom_id res chain seq x y z
N VAL A 1 -10.45 -3.42 -15.30
CA VAL A 1 -10.99 -2.07 -15.63
C VAL A 1 -10.19 -1.56 -16.80
N VAL A 2 -10.80 -1.49 -17.98
CA VAL A 2 -10.16 -0.90 -19.16
C VAL A 2 -10.21 0.62 -19.01
N ASN A 3 -9.08 1.28 -19.10
CA ASN A 3 -9.02 2.73 -19.04
C ASN A 3 -9.79 3.32 -20.24
N ALA A 4 -10.82 4.14 -19.97
CA ALA A 4 -11.72 4.69 -20.97
C ALA A 4 -11.04 5.48 -22.12
N GLN A 5 -9.78 5.92 -21.93
CA GLN A 5 -9.03 6.59 -22.99
C GLN A 5 -8.61 5.68 -24.15
N TYR A 6 -8.68 4.35 -23.97
CA TYR A 6 -8.29 3.35 -24.96
C TYR A 6 -9.48 2.60 -25.57
N THR A 7 -10.70 3.03 -25.27
CA THR A 7 -11.93 2.52 -25.87
C THR A 7 -12.66 3.66 -26.57
N ASP A 8 -13.34 3.35 -27.65
CA ASP A 8 -14.26 4.29 -28.26
C ASP A 8 -15.51 4.51 -27.39
N GLU A 9 -16.42 5.39 -27.80
CA GLU A 9 -17.66 5.67 -27.08
C GLU A 9 -18.55 4.43 -26.90
N LYS A 10 -18.37 3.41 -27.75
CA LYS A 10 -19.06 2.12 -27.67
C LYS A 10 -18.31 1.10 -26.82
N ARG A 11 -17.14 1.45 -26.25
CA ARG A 11 -16.23 0.58 -25.51
C ARG A 11 -15.67 -0.57 -26.37
N GLU A 12 -15.57 -0.38 -27.66
CA GLU A 12 -14.89 -1.29 -28.57
C GLU A 12 -13.40 -0.94 -28.60
N PHE A 13 -12.54 -1.95 -28.71
CA PHE A 13 -11.11 -1.71 -28.88
C PHE A 13 -10.89 -1.12 -30.27
N SER A 14 -10.27 0.05 -30.33
CA SER A 14 -9.82 0.61 -31.58
C SER A 14 -8.68 -0.23 -32.18
N SER A 15 -8.73 -0.46 -33.48
CA SER A 15 -7.61 -1.06 -34.23
C SER A 15 -6.49 -0.06 -34.51
N GLU A 16 -6.66 1.20 -34.10
CA GLU A 16 -5.62 2.23 -34.24
C GLU A 16 -4.46 1.96 -33.27
N VAL A 17 -3.27 2.32 -33.73
CA VAL A 17 -2.07 2.24 -32.89
C VAL A 17 -2.24 3.19 -31.70
N VAL A 18 -2.23 2.63 -30.50
CA VAL A 18 -2.34 3.42 -29.28
C VAL A 18 -1.06 4.23 -29.08
N ASP A 19 -1.17 5.55 -29.08
CA ASP A 19 -0.07 6.43 -28.72
C ASP A 19 0.06 6.49 -27.19
N PHE A 20 0.98 5.72 -26.65
CA PHE A 20 1.26 5.68 -25.22
C PHE A 20 1.89 6.96 -24.66
N THR A 21 2.32 7.88 -25.53
CA THR A 21 2.89 9.18 -25.17
C THR A 21 1.86 10.30 -25.14
N ALA A 22 0.67 10.05 -25.71
CA ALA A 22 -0.41 11.02 -25.73
C ALA A 22 -0.80 11.45 -24.29
N PRO A 23 -1.14 12.73 -24.07
CA PRO A 23 -1.65 13.18 -22.79
C PRO A 23 -2.89 12.35 -22.41
N GLY A 24 -2.94 11.93 -21.14
CA GLY A 24 -4.06 11.17 -20.61
C GLY A 24 -5.37 11.95 -20.72
N LYS A 25 -6.48 11.23 -20.85
CA LYS A 25 -7.81 11.81 -20.65
C LYS A 25 -8.06 11.95 -19.16
N SER A 26 -8.83 12.95 -18.76
CA SER A 26 -9.29 13.05 -17.38
C SER A 26 -10.53 12.18 -17.15
N THR A 27 -10.68 11.74 -15.90
CA THR A 27 -11.89 11.07 -15.42
C THR A 27 -12.32 11.68 -14.10
N VAL A 28 -13.62 11.65 -13.83
CA VAL A 28 -14.17 12.11 -12.56
C VAL A 28 -14.13 10.98 -11.56
N VAL A 29 -13.53 11.23 -10.38
CA VAL A 29 -13.45 10.28 -9.28
C VAL A 29 -14.14 10.87 -8.06
N TYR A 30 -15.16 10.17 -7.53
CA TYR A 30 -15.77 10.54 -6.26
C TYR A 30 -14.96 9.99 -5.09
N LEU A 31 -14.58 10.87 -4.17
CA LEU A 31 -13.90 10.52 -2.93
C LEU A 31 -14.89 10.52 -1.77
N PRO A 32 -15.22 9.37 -1.15
CA PRO A 32 -16.21 9.27 -0.09
C PRO A 32 -15.94 10.20 1.10
N ALA A 33 -17.01 10.75 1.65
CA ALA A 33 -16.98 11.63 2.82
C ALA A 33 -16.52 10.91 4.11
N GLY A 34 -16.24 11.68 5.16
CA GLY A 34 -15.91 11.19 6.50
C GLY A 34 -14.43 10.92 6.72
N THR A 35 -13.57 11.09 5.71
CA THR A 35 -12.11 10.94 5.81
C THR A 35 -11.40 11.85 4.81
N SER A 36 -10.08 11.90 4.90
CA SER A 36 -9.21 12.42 3.84
C SER A 36 -8.60 11.28 3.04
N TRP A 37 -8.18 11.59 1.82
CA TRP A 37 -7.62 10.63 0.87
C TRP A 37 -6.26 11.11 0.39
N TYR A 38 -5.36 10.18 0.15
CA TYR A 38 -4.06 10.42 -0.44
C TYR A 38 -4.03 9.82 -1.84
N ASP A 39 -3.59 10.59 -2.81
CA ASP A 39 -3.18 10.03 -4.10
C ASP A 39 -2.00 9.10 -3.89
N TYR A 40 -2.13 7.87 -4.35
CA TYR A 40 -1.13 6.82 -4.11
C TYR A 40 0.24 7.14 -4.72
N TYR A 41 0.25 7.83 -5.86
CA TYR A 41 1.47 8.11 -6.62
C TYR A 41 2.17 9.39 -6.15
N SER A 42 1.42 10.46 -5.97
CA SER A 42 1.97 11.78 -5.63
C SER A 42 2.00 12.06 -4.13
N GLY A 43 1.20 11.32 -3.34
CA GLY A 43 1.00 11.62 -1.92
C GLY A 43 0.16 12.88 -1.66
N LYS A 44 -0.40 13.51 -2.70
CA LYS A 44 -1.28 14.68 -2.56
C LYS A 44 -2.53 14.30 -1.78
N THR A 45 -2.94 15.18 -0.87
CA THR A 45 -4.11 14.96 -0.03
C THR A 45 -5.36 15.61 -0.61
N TYR A 46 -6.49 14.93 -0.45
CA TYR A 46 -7.82 15.41 -0.83
C TYR A 46 -8.78 15.23 0.34
N LYS A 47 -9.69 16.17 0.50
CA LYS A 47 -10.81 16.02 1.44
C LYS A 47 -11.84 15.06 0.84
N GLY A 48 -12.44 14.20 1.65
CA GLY A 48 -13.55 13.37 1.19
C GLY A 48 -14.86 14.16 1.05
N GLY A 49 -15.84 13.54 0.39
CA GLY A 49 -17.14 14.11 0.09
C GLY A 49 -17.14 15.04 -1.12
N GLN A 50 -16.25 14.78 -2.10
CA GLN A 50 -16.16 15.58 -3.32
C GLN A 50 -15.83 14.71 -4.53
N GLU A 51 -16.14 15.24 -5.69
CA GLU A 51 -15.63 14.76 -6.96
C GLU A 51 -14.36 15.53 -7.33
N ILE A 52 -13.42 14.83 -7.92
CA ILE A 52 -12.18 15.41 -8.45
C ILE A 52 -12.01 14.99 -9.90
N GLU A 53 -11.51 15.87 -10.71
CA GLU A 53 -11.02 15.54 -12.04
C GLU A 53 -9.59 15.00 -11.90
N TYR A 54 -9.35 13.79 -12.42
CA TYR A 54 -8.08 13.10 -12.31
C TYR A 54 -7.56 12.69 -13.69
N GLU A 55 -6.33 13.09 -14.01
CA GLU A 55 -5.68 12.69 -15.25
C GLU A 55 -5.37 11.20 -15.23
N THR A 56 -5.89 10.46 -16.22
CA THR A 56 -5.62 9.03 -16.39
C THR A 56 -4.49 8.82 -17.38
N ARG A 57 -3.51 8.00 -17.02
CA ARG A 57 -2.40 7.59 -17.87
C ARG A 57 -2.54 6.12 -18.23
N PHE A 58 -1.89 5.70 -19.32
CA PHE A 58 -1.92 4.31 -19.75
C PHE A 58 -1.30 3.38 -18.70
N ASP A 59 -0.20 3.82 -18.09
CA ASP A 59 0.65 3.05 -17.18
C ASP A 59 0.08 2.95 -15.75
N ARG A 60 -1.05 3.60 -15.46
CA ARG A 60 -1.62 3.60 -14.10
C ARG A 60 -3.11 3.87 -14.06
N ILE A 61 -3.77 3.27 -13.08
CA ILE A 61 -5.16 3.57 -12.73
C ILE A 61 -5.20 4.57 -11.57
N PRO A 62 -6.25 5.40 -11.45
CA PRO A 62 -6.45 6.25 -10.27
C PRO A 62 -6.51 5.42 -8.99
N LEU A 63 -5.56 5.64 -8.08
CA LEU A 63 -5.51 4.97 -6.78
C LEU A 63 -5.49 5.99 -5.67
N PHE A 64 -6.41 5.85 -4.73
CA PHE A 64 -6.51 6.71 -3.56
C PHE A 64 -6.48 5.89 -2.28
N VAL A 65 -5.66 6.31 -1.34
CA VAL A 65 -5.49 5.64 -0.05
C VAL A 65 -6.16 6.46 1.04
N ARG A 66 -6.97 5.80 1.83
CA ARG A 66 -7.67 6.41 2.95
C ARG A 66 -6.66 6.85 4.03
N SER A 67 -6.90 8.02 4.62
CA SER A 67 -6.17 8.49 5.81
C SER A 67 -6.24 7.45 6.95
N GLY A 68 -5.09 7.17 7.57
CA GLY A 68 -4.94 6.14 8.59
C GLY A 68 -4.56 4.76 8.06
N SER A 69 -4.52 4.54 6.74
CA SER A 69 -4.13 3.24 6.18
C SER A 69 -2.65 2.94 6.38
N ILE A 70 -2.36 1.65 6.53
CA ILE A 70 -1.02 1.07 6.55
C ILE A 70 -0.96 0.08 5.38
N VAL A 71 -0.04 0.28 4.45
CA VAL A 71 0.06 -0.49 3.20
C VAL A 71 1.48 -1.03 3.05
N PRO A 72 1.70 -2.34 3.20
CA PRO A 72 3.00 -2.94 2.93
C PRO A 72 3.22 -3.07 1.43
N ILE A 73 4.45 -2.84 1.02
CA ILE A 73 4.93 -2.99 -0.35
C ILE A 73 6.11 -3.94 -0.33
N GLY A 74 6.01 -5.01 -1.08
CA GLY A 74 7.09 -5.97 -1.29
C GLY A 74 8.15 -5.46 -2.28
N PRO A 75 9.21 -6.22 -2.49
CA PRO A 75 10.22 -5.92 -3.49
C PRO A 75 9.66 -6.06 -4.91
N ASP A 76 10.27 -5.35 -5.87
CA ASP A 76 9.99 -5.56 -7.29
C ASP A 76 10.48 -6.95 -7.71
N VAL A 77 9.56 -7.80 -8.15
CA VAL A 77 9.80 -9.20 -8.50
C VAL A 77 9.02 -9.61 -9.75
N GLN A 78 9.54 -10.56 -10.50
CA GLN A 78 8.84 -11.18 -11.65
C GLN A 78 7.87 -12.27 -11.18
N TYR A 79 8.18 -12.94 -10.07
CA TYR A 79 7.31 -13.96 -9.42
C TYR A 79 7.54 -13.95 -7.90
N SER A 80 6.58 -14.43 -7.14
CA SER A 80 6.46 -14.25 -5.69
C SER A 80 7.64 -14.80 -4.87
N SER A 81 8.36 -15.80 -5.36
CA SER A 81 9.50 -16.44 -4.68
C SER A 81 10.87 -16.00 -5.22
N GLU A 82 10.95 -14.97 -6.08
CA GLU A 82 12.21 -14.50 -6.66
C GLU A 82 13.18 -13.92 -5.63
N LYS A 83 12.64 -13.19 -4.65
CA LYS A 83 13.42 -12.54 -3.61
C LYS A 83 12.78 -12.76 -2.24
N PRO A 84 13.58 -12.82 -1.17
CA PRO A 84 13.04 -12.84 0.19
C PRO A 84 12.32 -11.51 0.50
N TRP A 85 11.29 -11.58 1.33
CA TRP A 85 10.49 -10.43 1.77
C TRP A 85 11.03 -9.88 3.11
N ASP A 86 12.35 -9.88 3.26
CA ASP A 86 13.09 -9.46 4.45
C ASP A 86 13.22 -7.94 4.58
N ASN A 87 12.94 -7.20 3.51
CA ASN A 87 12.98 -5.75 3.46
C ASN A 87 11.69 -5.20 2.87
N LEU A 88 10.69 -4.96 3.72
CA LEU A 88 9.39 -4.44 3.31
C LEU A 88 9.29 -2.93 3.50
N GLU A 89 8.77 -2.23 2.49
CA GLU A 89 8.35 -0.84 2.66
C GLU A 89 6.95 -0.82 3.30
N ILE A 90 6.80 -0.15 4.43
CA ILE A 90 5.53 0.05 5.12
C ILE A 90 5.09 1.49 4.93
N ARG A 91 4.16 1.72 4.01
CA ARG A 91 3.56 3.02 3.78
C ARG A 91 2.49 3.31 4.82
N VAL A 92 2.67 4.37 5.59
CA VAL A 92 1.73 4.81 6.61
C VAL A 92 1.16 6.16 6.18
N TYR A 93 -0.14 6.24 6.01
CA TYR A 93 -0.83 7.47 5.61
C TYR A 93 -1.40 8.16 6.84
N ALA A 94 -0.97 9.40 7.11
CA ALA A 94 -1.35 10.12 8.32
C ALA A 94 -2.86 10.13 8.54
N GLY A 95 -3.27 9.82 9.76
CA GLY A 95 -4.66 9.73 10.19
C GLY A 95 -4.74 9.57 11.70
N GLN A 96 -5.94 9.47 12.25
CA GLN A 96 -6.10 9.32 13.69
C GLN A 96 -5.73 7.91 14.16
N LYS A 97 -6.30 6.90 13.51
CA LYS A 97 -6.10 5.48 13.82
C LYS A 97 -6.07 4.65 12.56
N GLY A 98 -5.34 3.54 12.60
CA GLY A 98 -5.31 2.54 11.56
C GLY A 98 -4.69 1.25 12.07
N GLU A 99 -5.05 0.15 11.44
CA GLU A 99 -4.51 -1.17 11.74
C GLU A 99 -4.30 -1.96 10.46
N PHE A 100 -3.29 -2.80 10.47
CA PHE A 100 -3.01 -3.78 9.44
C PHE A 100 -2.36 -5.00 10.08
N THR A 101 -2.68 -6.19 9.60
CA THR A 101 -2.01 -7.43 10.03
C THR A 101 -1.28 -8.03 8.84
N LEU A 102 0.04 -8.07 8.92
CA LEU A 102 0.87 -8.83 8.01
C LEU A 102 0.72 -10.30 8.35
N TYR A 103 0.30 -11.09 7.38
CA TYR A 103 0.17 -12.54 7.47
C TYR A 103 1.19 -13.18 6.54
N GLU A 104 1.86 -14.23 7.01
CA GLU A 104 2.83 -14.99 6.23
C GLU A 104 2.76 -16.48 6.60
N ASP A 105 2.92 -17.33 5.61
CA ASP A 105 2.97 -18.78 5.74
C ASP A 105 3.99 -19.39 4.74
N GLU A 106 3.99 -20.70 4.58
CA GLU A 106 4.89 -21.41 3.67
C GLU A 106 4.56 -21.21 2.18
N GLY A 107 3.42 -20.59 1.83
CA GLY A 107 3.07 -20.12 0.49
C GLY A 107 2.27 -21.09 -0.38
N ASP A 108 2.71 -22.33 -0.55
CA ASP A 108 2.17 -23.25 -1.56
C ASP A 108 1.59 -24.56 -1.00
N ASN A 109 1.26 -24.61 0.28
CA ASN A 109 0.69 -25.78 0.94
C ASN A 109 -0.48 -25.41 1.87
N TYR A 110 -1.06 -26.39 2.55
CA TYR A 110 -2.19 -26.22 3.47
C TYR A 110 -1.79 -26.31 4.95
N ASN A 111 -0.49 -26.17 5.30
CA ASN A 111 -0.03 -26.25 6.67
C ASN A 111 -0.55 -25.11 7.54
N TYR A 112 -0.93 -23.98 6.93
CA TYR A 112 -1.60 -22.88 7.63
C TYR A 112 -2.89 -23.32 8.34
N GLU A 113 -3.62 -24.32 7.84
CA GLU A 113 -4.78 -24.92 8.53
C GLU A 113 -4.41 -25.61 9.83
N LYS A 114 -3.13 -25.98 10.00
CA LYS A 114 -2.56 -26.59 11.21
C LYS A 114 -1.86 -25.57 12.10
N GLY A 115 -1.99 -24.27 11.78
CA GLY A 115 -1.38 -23.18 12.55
C GLY A 115 0.05 -22.80 12.13
N MET A 116 0.56 -23.35 11.00
CA MET A 116 1.89 -23.03 10.47
C MET A 116 1.85 -21.72 9.69
N TYR A 117 1.73 -20.61 10.40
CA TYR A 117 1.75 -19.24 9.86
C TYR A 117 2.19 -18.26 10.95
N SER A 118 2.58 -17.08 10.55
CA SER A 118 2.85 -15.99 11.49
C SER A 118 2.06 -14.73 11.15
N THR A 119 1.81 -13.91 12.17
CA THR A 119 1.19 -12.59 12.00
C THR A 119 1.96 -11.52 12.75
N ILE A 120 2.01 -10.32 12.16
CA ILE A 120 2.55 -9.12 12.78
C ILE A 120 1.50 -8.01 12.66
N LYS A 121 1.00 -7.53 13.79
CA LYS A 121 0.00 -6.46 13.81
C LYS A 121 0.67 -5.10 13.81
N PHE A 122 0.31 -4.25 12.88
CA PHE A 122 0.66 -2.84 12.82
C PHE A 122 -0.52 -2.01 13.32
N SER A 123 -0.28 -1.04 14.19
CA SER A 123 -1.32 -0.14 14.72
C SER A 123 -0.82 1.31 14.72
N LEU A 124 -1.57 2.19 14.08
CA LEU A 124 -1.32 3.63 14.06
C LEU A 124 -2.23 4.34 15.04
N ASN A 125 -1.65 5.24 15.84
CA ASN A 125 -2.40 6.18 16.68
C ASN A 125 -1.74 7.56 16.61
N GLY A 126 -2.33 8.47 15.85
CA GLY A 126 -1.73 9.76 15.50
C GLY A 126 -0.43 9.59 14.71
N SER A 127 0.72 9.96 15.30
CA SER A 127 2.05 9.74 14.70
C SER A 127 2.79 8.53 15.28
N LYS A 128 2.20 7.81 16.22
CA LYS A 128 2.81 6.63 16.82
C LYS A 128 2.41 5.37 16.05
N LEU A 129 3.38 4.71 15.46
CA LEU A 129 3.24 3.39 14.87
C LEU A 129 3.73 2.34 15.87
N THR A 130 2.88 1.39 16.19
CA THR A 130 3.24 0.18 16.93
C THR A 130 3.35 -0.97 15.95
N ILE A 131 4.50 -1.63 15.90
CA ILE A 131 4.70 -2.93 15.29
C ILE A 131 4.59 -3.93 16.44
N GLY A 132 3.58 -4.79 16.42
CA GLY A 132 3.31 -5.75 17.48
C GLY A 132 4.35 -6.86 17.53
N GLU A 133 4.33 -7.61 18.60
CA GLU A 133 5.05 -8.87 18.71
C GLU A 133 4.53 -9.85 17.65
N ARG A 134 5.46 -10.62 17.03
CA ARG A 134 5.09 -11.68 16.09
C ARG A 134 4.33 -12.78 16.81
N GLN A 135 3.25 -13.25 16.21
CA GLN A 135 2.46 -14.37 16.68
C GLN A 135 2.55 -15.52 15.69
N GLY A 136 2.83 -16.72 16.19
CA GLY A 136 2.96 -17.93 15.39
C GLY A 136 4.32 -18.08 14.71
N GLU A 137 4.51 -19.26 14.12
CA GLU A 137 5.75 -19.64 13.43
C GLU A 137 5.46 -20.64 12.32
N TYR A 138 6.36 -20.75 11.34
CA TYR A 138 6.33 -21.74 10.27
C TYR A 138 7.74 -21.99 9.73
N GLU A 139 7.95 -23.09 9.06
CA GLU A 139 9.24 -23.45 8.49
C GLU A 139 9.66 -22.46 7.39
N GLY A 140 10.90 -21.98 7.43
CA GLY A 140 11.42 -20.98 6.50
C GLY A 140 11.02 -19.53 6.82
N MET A 141 10.38 -19.28 7.96
CA MET A 141 9.98 -17.93 8.38
C MET A 141 11.17 -16.98 8.46
N ILE A 142 10.97 -15.75 7.98
CA ILE A 142 11.94 -14.66 8.12
C ILE A 142 11.92 -14.15 9.55
N ALA A 143 12.88 -14.63 10.37
CA ALA A 143 12.96 -14.28 11.79
C ALA A 143 13.33 -12.80 12.01
N ASN A 144 14.32 -12.31 11.26
CA ASN A 144 14.78 -10.93 11.33
C ASN A 144 14.55 -10.23 10.01
N ARG A 145 14.01 -9.02 10.06
CA ARG A 145 13.72 -8.23 8.87
C ARG A 145 13.91 -6.74 9.10
N THR A 146 13.98 -6.01 8.00
CA THR A 146 14.01 -4.55 8.01
C THR A 146 12.67 -4.02 7.51
N PHE A 147 12.09 -3.05 8.21
CA PHE A 147 10.96 -2.28 7.71
C PHE A 147 11.42 -0.88 7.32
N CYS A 148 11.21 -0.52 6.05
CA CYS A 148 11.36 0.84 5.55
C CYS A 148 10.02 1.58 5.75
N LEU A 149 9.89 2.33 6.83
CA LEU A 149 8.68 3.10 7.14
C LEU A 149 8.63 4.36 6.29
N VAL A 150 7.56 4.55 5.53
CA VAL A 150 7.31 5.74 4.69
C VAL A 150 6.03 6.40 5.17
N TYR A 151 6.17 7.50 5.92
CA TYR A 151 5.04 8.22 6.50
C TYR A 151 4.62 9.39 5.62
N TYR A 152 3.46 9.25 5.00
CA TYR A 152 2.83 10.27 4.17
C TYR A 152 2.04 11.24 5.04
N THR A 153 2.35 12.54 4.94
CA THR A 153 1.63 13.62 5.64
C THR A 153 1.19 14.67 4.64
N GLY A 154 0.29 15.56 5.04
CA GLY A 154 -0.08 16.71 4.21
C GLY A 154 1.06 17.70 3.94
N ALA A 155 2.16 17.63 4.73
CA ALA A 155 3.33 18.49 4.61
C ALA A 155 4.52 17.83 3.89
N GLY A 156 4.43 16.52 3.58
CA GLY A 156 5.50 15.79 2.92
C GLY A 156 5.63 14.35 3.41
N ILE A 157 6.72 13.70 3.04
CA ILE A 157 7.02 12.31 3.31
C ILE A 157 8.22 12.20 4.26
N ILE A 158 8.07 11.43 5.33
CA ILE A 158 9.14 11.11 6.28
C ILE A 158 9.50 9.63 6.11
N ARG A 159 10.80 9.32 6.08
CA ARG A 159 11.30 7.94 5.94
C ARG A 159 12.12 7.54 7.16
N LYS A 160 11.93 6.31 7.61
CA LYS A 160 12.69 5.68 8.70
C LYS A 160 12.93 4.22 8.37
N THR A 161 14.03 3.69 8.88
CA THR A 161 14.35 2.27 8.79
C THR A 161 14.42 1.70 10.20
N VAL A 162 13.78 0.55 10.42
CA VAL A 162 13.81 -0.15 11.70
C VAL A 162 14.08 -1.63 11.47
N ASN A 163 14.91 -2.22 12.33
CA ASN A 163 15.11 -3.66 12.36
C ASN A 163 14.06 -4.28 13.29
N TYR A 164 13.53 -5.42 12.88
CA TYR A 164 12.50 -6.14 13.62
C TYR A 164 12.89 -7.62 13.74
N ASP A 165 12.95 -8.10 14.97
CA ASP A 165 13.37 -9.45 15.37
C ASP A 165 12.22 -10.30 15.94
N GLY A 166 11.00 -9.78 15.86
CA GLY A 166 9.81 -10.41 16.43
C GLY A 166 9.26 -9.70 17.67
N GLU A 167 10.07 -8.87 18.31
CA GLU A 167 9.66 -8.12 19.49
C GLU A 167 8.88 -6.85 19.14
N LYS A 168 8.05 -6.40 20.09
CA LYS A 168 7.23 -5.20 19.90
C LYS A 168 8.07 -3.94 19.79
N LEU A 169 7.80 -3.12 18.77
CA LEU A 169 8.39 -1.80 18.57
C LEU A 169 7.33 -0.69 18.64
N ILE A 170 7.69 0.46 19.20
CA ILE A 170 6.87 1.67 19.20
C ILE A 170 7.71 2.80 18.60
N ILE A 171 7.26 3.35 17.47
CA ILE A 171 7.99 4.34 16.68
C ILE A 171 7.16 5.63 16.60
N ASP A 172 7.75 6.77 16.95
CA ASP A 172 7.18 8.07 16.61
C ASP A 172 7.62 8.45 15.19
N LEU A 173 6.69 8.47 14.26
CA LEU A 173 6.95 8.71 12.84
C LEU A 173 7.36 10.15 12.53
N LYS A 174 7.16 11.10 13.46
CA LYS A 174 7.50 12.53 13.28
C LYS A 174 8.86 12.92 13.89
N LYS A 175 9.39 12.11 14.77
CA LYS A 175 10.70 12.31 15.41
C LYS A 175 11.76 11.48 14.73
#